data_7bd41d2b7760495f0fdb836f05fbb818
#
_entry.id   7bd41d2b7760495f0fdb836f05fbb818
#
_cell.length_a   1.000
_cell.length_b   1.000
_cell.length_c   1.000
_cell.angle_alpha   90.00
_cell.angle_beta   90.00
_cell.angle_gamma   90.00
#
_symmetry.space_group_name_H-M   'P 1'
#
loop_
_entity.id
_entity.type
_entity.pdbx_description
1 polymer ?
#
loop_
_entity_poly.entity_id
_entity_poly.type
_entity_poly.pdbx_seq_one_letter_code
_entity_poly.pdbx_strand_id
1 'polypeptide(L)'
;MAKKIIPAVAVVLAALIAVAVFFFSPRTIEIDFDSVVRDMKPVHNIGRMPDYELDSEMNSYFTKANMTSCRTHDINETDICKIFPDFSKDVNDEASYNFAESDKVLASIVDAGMEPFFRFGISWSDPEAAREHLRPPSDYDKWAEICEHIILHYNEGWADGFHYDIEYWEIYNEPDCQPVPEESNFWQGTPEEFYRLYDVTAKHLKSKFPELKIGGYGSCGFYALDKTNAVNTGSSPQNQYFIQFFEDFLAYATAHDTPMDFFSWHSYTTTWKNEQYIGFVREKLAAAGYTDAEIIVDEWNFNPMENDKIDRRYGANQTSMLIMFQNMGLDMAHYYCANYWPESVHAGMFVREMKPSSAYYGFFAFGQMYKLGSQAEIKNKSLPTDLHAVAATGEDGQALLISNISEKYDRRLKIDAGEYTVDKCMTVNESCEWVEIALPDQIESGQMLYITFKK
;
A
#
# COMPACT_ATOMS: atom_id res chain seq x y z
N MET A 1 -14.26 -28.24 54.03
CA MET A 1 -13.49 -27.71 52.88
C MET A 1 -13.95 -28.25 51.52
N ALA A 2 -14.50 -29.48 51.40
CA ALA A 2 -14.91 -30.05 50.11
C ALA A 2 -16.10 -29.34 49.41
N LYS A 3 -17.05 -28.73 50.15
CA LYS A 3 -18.25 -28.10 49.54
C LYS A 3 -17.99 -26.77 48.78
N LYS A 4 -16.80 -26.14 48.89
CA LYS A 4 -16.42 -24.92 48.14
C LYS A 4 -15.52 -25.17 46.92
N ILE A 5 -14.97 -26.39 46.81
CA ILE A 5 -14.05 -26.74 45.72
C ILE A 5 -14.82 -27.15 44.44
N ILE A 6 -15.97 -27.82 44.61
CA ILE A 6 -16.79 -28.30 43.48
C ILE A 6 -17.29 -27.16 42.55
N PRO A 7 -17.83 -26.04 43.04
CA PRO A 7 -18.25 -24.96 42.17
C PRO A 7 -17.05 -24.22 41.45
N ALA A 8 -15.91 -24.15 42.12
CA ALA A 8 -14.73 -23.55 41.48
C ALA A 8 -14.16 -24.40 40.33
N VAL A 9 -14.12 -25.72 40.52
CA VAL A 9 -13.73 -26.68 39.48
C VAL A 9 -14.70 -26.66 38.30
N ALA A 10 -16.01 -26.59 38.58
CA ALA A 10 -17.04 -26.51 37.56
C ALA A 10 -16.95 -25.23 36.72
N VAL A 11 -16.64 -24.09 37.35
CA VAL A 11 -16.43 -22.82 36.67
C VAL A 11 -15.17 -22.83 35.79
N VAL A 12 -14.08 -23.40 36.31
CA VAL A 12 -12.84 -23.56 35.51
C VAL A 12 -13.05 -24.51 34.33
N LEU A 13 -13.75 -25.61 34.54
CA LEU A 13 -14.05 -26.57 33.47
C LEU A 13 -14.99 -25.95 32.42
N ALA A 14 -15.99 -25.18 32.82
CA ALA A 14 -16.89 -24.47 31.91
C ALA A 14 -16.12 -23.39 31.11
N ALA A 15 -15.20 -22.68 31.77
CA ALA A 15 -14.32 -21.71 31.08
C ALA A 15 -13.40 -22.42 30.06
N LEU A 16 -12.77 -23.53 30.42
CA LEU A 16 -11.93 -24.32 29.52
C LEU A 16 -12.73 -24.89 28.34
N ILE A 17 -13.96 -25.37 28.57
CA ILE A 17 -14.87 -25.87 27.52
C ILE A 17 -15.26 -24.67 26.62
N ALA A 18 -15.61 -23.51 27.16
CA ALA A 18 -15.96 -22.33 26.38
C ALA A 18 -14.78 -21.85 25.52
N VAL A 19 -13.58 -21.87 26.08
CA VAL A 19 -12.33 -21.58 25.34
C VAL A 19 -12.11 -22.62 24.23
N ALA A 20 -12.24 -23.90 24.53
CA ALA A 20 -12.07 -24.97 23.55
C ALA A 20 -13.15 -24.87 22.44
N VAL A 21 -14.41 -24.64 22.78
CA VAL A 21 -15.49 -24.40 21.81
C VAL A 21 -15.18 -23.17 20.95
N PHE A 22 -14.70 -22.09 21.54
CA PHE A 22 -14.32 -20.89 20.79
C PHE A 22 -13.21 -21.16 19.79
N PHE A 23 -12.16 -21.90 20.17
CA PHE A 23 -11.03 -22.17 19.30
C PHE A 23 -11.25 -23.29 18.26
N PHE A 24 -12.11 -24.29 18.56
CA PHE A 24 -12.28 -25.48 17.73
C PHE A 24 -13.61 -25.55 16.99
N SER A 25 -14.55 -24.63 17.23
CA SER A 25 -15.79 -24.58 16.44
C SER A 25 -15.49 -24.07 15.03
N PRO A 26 -16.14 -24.65 13.99
CA PRO A 26 -16.04 -24.11 12.64
C PRO A 26 -16.45 -22.65 12.60
N ARG A 27 -15.67 -21.83 11.89
CA ARG A 27 -16.04 -20.45 11.59
C ARG A 27 -16.86 -20.46 10.31
N THR A 28 -18.11 -20.07 10.42
CA THR A 28 -18.95 -19.88 9.25
C THR A 28 -18.65 -18.51 8.66
N ILE A 29 -18.30 -18.45 7.38
CA ILE A 29 -18.24 -17.22 6.59
C ILE A 29 -19.56 -17.16 5.82
N GLU A 30 -20.47 -16.31 6.26
CA GLU A 30 -21.78 -16.12 5.65
C GLU A 30 -21.72 -14.94 4.70
N ILE A 31 -21.89 -15.21 3.38
CA ILE A 31 -21.74 -14.23 2.31
C ILE A 31 -23.10 -13.92 1.70
N ASP A 32 -23.37 -12.66 1.48
CA ASP A 32 -24.49 -12.19 0.69
C ASP A 32 -23.96 -11.48 -0.57
N PHE A 33 -23.92 -12.20 -1.68
CA PHE A 33 -23.43 -11.67 -2.95
C PHE A 33 -24.37 -10.64 -3.59
N ASP A 34 -25.61 -10.55 -3.15
CA ASP A 34 -26.58 -9.57 -3.63
C ASP A 34 -26.53 -8.26 -2.82
N SER A 35 -25.81 -8.24 -1.68
CA SER A 35 -25.58 -7.07 -0.84
C SER A 35 -24.18 -6.47 -1.09
N VAL A 36 -24.13 -5.30 -1.70
CA VAL A 36 -22.87 -4.56 -1.99
C VAL A 36 -22.53 -3.64 -0.82
N VAL A 37 -21.30 -3.73 -0.35
CA VAL A 37 -20.76 -2.87 0.73
C VAL A 37 -20.13 -1.59 0.17
N ARG A 38 -19.30 -1.74 -0.88
CA ARG A 38 -18.57 -0.67 -1.57
C ARG A 38 -17.95 -1.20 -2.85
N ASP A 39 -17.32 -0.33 -3.63
CA ASP A 39 -16.49 -0.75 -4.76
C ASP A 39 -15.22 -1.45 -4.27
N MET A 40 -14.69 -2.35 -5.08
CA MET A 40 -13.34 -2.88 -4.88
C MET A 40 -12.33 -1.77 -5.13
N LYS A 41 -11.40 -1.57 -4.20
CA LYS A 41 -10.40 -0.50 -4.24
C LYS A 41 -9.07 -1.01 -4.82
N PRO A 42 -8.29 -0.15 -5.52
CA PRO A 42 -7.01 -0.51 -6.12
C PRO A 42 -5.89 -0.58 -5.06
N VAL A 43 -6.03 -1.47 -4.08
CA VAL A 43 -5.06 -1.62 -2.97
C VAL A 43 -3.96 -2.64 -3.26
N HIS A 44 -3.97 -3.24 -4.48
CA HIS A 44 -3.03 -4.25 -4.94
C HIS A 44 -2.00 -3.71 -5.96
N ASN A 45 -1.73 -2.42 -5.89
CA ASN A 45 -0.74 -1.76 -6.72
C ASN A 45 0.69 -1.94 -6.17
N ILE A 46 1.68 -1.46 -6.91
CA ILE A 46 3.09 -1.68 -6.62
C ILE A 46 3.89 -0.37 -6.59
N GLY A 47 4.92 -0.34 -5.76
CA GLY A 47 6.01 0.61 -5.86
C GLY A 47 7.22 -0.05 -6.49
N ARG A 48 8.05 0.72 -7.21
CA ARG A 48 9.29 0.28 -7.83
C ARG A 48 9.14 -1.05 -8.58
N MET A 49 8.67 -0.98 -9.82
CA MET A 49 8.60 -2.18 -10.66
C MET A 49 10.01 -2.72 -10.97
N PRO A 50 10.14 -4.00 -11.35
CA PRO A 50 11.38 -4.57 -11.85
C PRO A 50 11.97 -3.70 -12.96
N ASP A 51 13.31 -3.72 -13.05
CA ASP A 51 14.09 -2.96 -13.99
C ASP A 51 13.43 -2.93 -15.39
N TYR A 52 13.19 -1.73 -15.91
CA TYR A 52 12.52 -1.50 -17.21
C TYR A 52 13.33 -2.03 -18.40
N GLU A 53 14.60 -2.37 -18.21
CA GLU A 53 15.42 -3.07 -19.20
C GLU A 53 15.13 -4.58 -19.23
N LEU A 54 14.46 -5.11 -18.19
CA LEU A 54 14.11 -6.51 -18.11
C LEU A 54 12.78 -6.77 -18.83
N ASP A 55 12.87 -7.69 -19.72
CA ASP A 55 11.92 -8.32 -20.62
C ASP A 55 10.42 -8.12 -20.36
N SER A 56 9.68 -7.91 -21.45
CA SER A 56 8.22 -7.86 -21.57
C SER A 56 7.44 -9.01 -20.88
N GLU A 57 8.09 -10.14 -20.57
CA GLU A 57 7.46 -11.24 -19.82
C GLU A 57 7.03 -10.80 -18.42
N MET A 58 7.80 -9.93 -17.74
CA MET A 58 7.46 -9.42 -16.41
C MET A 58 6.20 -8.57 -16.44
N ASN A 59 6.03 -7.73 -17.46
CA ASN A 59 4.86 -6.88 -17.62
C ASN A 59 3.56 -7.71 -17.66
N SER A 60 3.62 -8.93 -18.22
CA SER A 60 2.48 -9.83 -18.28
C SER A 60 1.95 -10.26 -16.89
N TYR A 61 2.79 -10.26 -15.86
CA TYR A 61 2.36 -10.58 -14.49
C TYR A 61 1.52 -9.47 -13.90
N PHE A 62 1.89 -8.20 -14.11
CA PHE A 62 1.14 -7.05 -13.63
C PHE A 62 -0.22 -6.95 -14.33
N THR A 63 -0.23 -7.09 -15.64
CA THR A 63 -1.48 -7.12 -16.43
C THR A 63 -2.42 -8.26 -15.98
N LYS A 64 -1.91 -9.48 -15.78
CA LYS A 64 -2.71 -10.63 -15.31
C LYS A 64 -3.27 -10.41 -13.91
N ALA A 65 -2.55 -9.70 -13.05
CA ALA A 65 -2.98 -9.33 -11.71
C ALA A 65 -3.93 -8.11 -11.70
N ASN A 66 -4.27 -7.55 -12.86
CA ASN A 66 -5.10 -6.34 -13.00
C ASN A 66 -4.60 -5.17 -12.13
N MET A 67 -3.28 -5.03 -11.97
CA MET A 67 -2.70 -3.89 -11.27
C MET A 67 -2.96 -2.62 -12.06
N THR A 68 -3.29 -1.53 -11.37
CA THR A 68 -3.72 -0.29 -12.03
C THR A 68 -2.69 0.81 -11.97
N SER A 69 -1.73 0.73 -11.03
CA SER A 69 -0.76 1.81 -10.82
C SER A 69 0.59 1.31 -10.32
N CYS A 70 1.65 2.07 -10.66
CA CYS A 70 3.00 1.87 -10.14
C CYS A 70 3.57 3.20 -9.63
N ARG A 71 3.93 3.26 -8.35
CA ARG A 71 4.58 4.43 -7.74
C ARG A 71 6.06 4.48 -8.15
N THR A 72 6.51 5.65 -8.59
CA THR A 72 7.86 5.86 -9.16
C THR A 72 8.96 6.07 -8.12
N HIS A 73 8.68 5.88 -6.82
CA HIS A 73 9.71 6.03 -5.79
C HIS A 73 10.79 4.95 -5.89
N ASP A 74 12.03 5.32 -5.56
CA ASP A 74 13.26 4.51 -5.70
C ASP A 74 13.55 4.05 -7.15
N ILE A 75 13.11 4.84 -8.09
CA ILE A 75 13.49 4.76 -9.49
C ILE A 75 14.24 6.06 -9.79
N ASN A 76 15.57 6.04 -9.67
CA ASN A 76 16.43 7.24 -9.72
C ASN A 76 16.25 8.08 -10.99
N GLU A 77 15.89 7.43 -12.09
CA GLU A 77 15.65 8.03 -13.40
C GLU A 77 14.50 9.05 -13.37
N THR A 78 13.55 8.88 -12.44
CA THR A 78 12.41 9.80 -12.26
C THR A 78 12.65 10.89 -11.21
N ASP A 79 13.83 10.90 -10.59
CA ASP A 79 14.17 11.94 -9.61
C ASP A 79 14.30 13.31 -10.26
N ILE A 80 13.82 14.35 -9.57
CA ILE A 80 13.82 15.74 -10.06
C ILE A 80 15.25 16.21 -10.40
N CYS A 81 16.26 15.77 -9.63
CA CYS A 81 17.66 16.07 -9.87
C CYS A 81 18.24 15.39 -11.13
N LYS A 82 17.60 14.37 -11.66
CA LYS A 82 17.97 13.73 -12.93
C LYS A 82 17.24 14.38 -14.11
N ILE A 83 15.97 14.72 -13.91
CA ILE A 83 15.16 15.37 -14.93
C ILE A 83 15.58 16.84 -15.12
N PHE A 84 15.81 17.58 -14.04
CA PHE A 84 16.28 18.99 -14.07
C PHE A 84 17.58 19.14 -13.27
N PRO A 85 18.74 18.80 -13.85
CA PRO A 85 19.99 18.62 -13.10
C PRO A 85 20.68 19.92 -12.67
N ASP A 86 20.36 21.06 -13.26
CA ASP A 86 20.96 22.35 -12.96
C ASP A 86 19.90 23.40 -12.61
N PHE A 87 19.68 23.61 -11.32
CA PHE A 87 18.67 24.55 -10.81
C PHE A 87 18.92 26.01 -11.22
N SER A 88 20.11 26.37 -11.76
CA SER A 88 20.39 27.71 -12.25
C SER A 88 19.81 27.98 -13.64
N LYS A 89 19.42 26.95 -14.39
CA LYS A 89 18.90 27.03 -15.76
C LYS A 89 17.50 27.62 -15.82
N ASP A 90 17.10 28.07 -17.02
CA ASP A 90 15.77 28.55 -17.29
C ASP A 90 14.78 27.37 -17.28
N VAL A 91 13.72 27.49 -16.49
CA VAL A 91 12.68 26.45 -16.36
C VAL A 91 11.84 26.31 -17.65
N ASN A 92 11.74 27.36 -18.46
CA ASN A 92 10.99 27.35 -19.72
C ASN A 92 11.82 26.88 -20.93
N ASP A 93 13.11 26.60 -20.75
CA ASP A 93 13.98 26.08 -21.81
C ASP A 93 13.97 24.54 -21.76
N GLU A 94 13.43 23.89 -22.79
CA GLU A 94 13.41 22.43 -22.94
C GLU A 94 14.81 21.82 -22.77
N ALA A 95 15.87 22.53 -23.21
CA ALA A 95 17.24 22.06 -23.06
C ALA A 95 17.77 22.03 -21.61
N SER A 96 16.99 22.56 -20.66
CA SER A 96 17.29 22.47 -19.22
C SER A 96 16.88 21.12 -18.62
N TYR A 97 16.08 20.32 -19.34
CA TYR A 97 15.53 19.05 -18.90
C TYR A 97 16.20 17.85 -19.58
N ASN A 98 16.24 16.73 -18.88
CA ASN A 98 16.72 15.45 -19.39
C ASN A 98 15.68 14.37 -19.09
N PHE A 99 14.77 14.13 -20.02
CA PHE A 99 13.70 13.15 -19.87
C PHE A 99 14.09 11.74 -20.36
N ALA A 100 15.20 11.58 -21.08
CA ALA A 100 15.52 10.38 -21.84
C ALA A 100 15.44 9.04 -21.05
N GLU A 101 15.82 9.06 -19.75
CA GLU A 101 15.77 7.84 -18.93
C GLU A 101 14.42 7.71 -18.22
N SER A 102 13.84 8.80 -17.72
CA SER A 102 12.51 8.78 -17.12
C SER A 102 11.42 8.38 -18.11
N ASP A 103 11.56 8.75 -19.39
CA ASP A 103 10.65 8.34 -20.47
C ASP A 103 10.58 6.83 -20.62
N LYS A 104 11.71 6.15 -20.56
CA LYS A 104 11.76 4.67 -20.64
C LYS A 104 11.05 4.03 -19.47
N VAL A 105 11.22 4.59 -18.26
CA VAL A 105 10.56 4.12 -17.05
C VAL A 105 9.05 4.26 -17.18
N LEU A 106 8.55 5.47 -17.50
CA LEU A 106 7.13 5.71 -17.57
C LEU A 106 6.48 4.91 -18.72
N ALA A 107 7.16 4.83 -19.89
CA ALA A 107 6.69 3.99 -20.98
C ALA A 107 6.55 2.52 -20.55
N SER A 108 7.50 1.98 -19.78
CA SER A 108 7.41 0.59 -19.31
C SER A 108 6.25 0.35 -18.36
N ILE A 109 5.91 1.33 -17.51
CA ILE A 109 4.75 1.27 -16.61
C ILE A 109 3.45 1.27 -17.44
N VAL A 110 3.34 2.18 -18.40
CA VAL A 110 2.18 2.30 -19.29
C VAL A 110 2.01 1.06 -20.16
N ASP A 111 3.10 0.52 -20.73
CA ASP A 111 3.11 -0.71 -21.51
C ASP A 111 2.68 -1.94 -20.69
N ALA A 112 2.91 -1.94 -19.39
CA ALA A 112 2.40 -2.95 -18.47
C ALA A 112 0.89 -2.80 -18.17
N GLY A 113 0.24 -1.77 -18.69
CA GLY A 113 -1.18 -1.47 -18.46
C GLY A 113 -1.46 -0.78 -17.13
N MET A 114 -0.46 -0.15 -16.53
CA MET A 114 -0.56 0.59 -15.28
C MET A 114 -0.39 2.10 -15.51
N GLU A 115 -0.96 2.90 -14.63
CA GLU A 115 -0.72 4.33 -14.54
C GLU A 115 0.50 4.60 -13.65
N PRO A 116 1.44 5.49 -14.04
CA PRO A 116 2.44 5.99 -13.12
C PRO A 116 1.79 6.81 -11.98
N PHE A 117 2.08 6.45 -10.74
CA PHE A 117 1.84 7.32 -9.58
C PHE A 117 3.14 8.09 -9.36
N PHE A 118 3.21 9.31 -9.91
CA PHE A 118 4.46 10.03 -10.02
C PHE A 118 4.83 10.74 -8.72
N ARG A 119 5.99 10.40 -8.15
CA ARG A 119 6.54 11.05 -6.96
C ARG A 119 7.59 12.10 -7.34
N PHE A 120 7.31 13.38 -7.08
CA PHE A 120 8.31 14.45 -7.15
C PHE A 120 9.30 14.34 -5.99
N GLY A 121 10.57 14.67 -6.23
CA GLY A 121 11.61 14.67 -5.21
C GLY A 121 12.76 13.74 -5.58
N ILE A 122 13.28 13.01 -4.62
CA ILE A 122 14.49 12.19 -4.77
C ILE A 122 14.30 10.79 -4.18
N SER A 123 15.02 9.82 -4.73
CA SER A 123 15.11 8.44 -4.25
C SER A 123 16.15 8.29 -3.15
N TRP A 124 15.98 7.27 -2.32
CA TRP A 124 16.92 6.93 -1.25
C TRP A 124 18.27 6.43 -1.77
N SER A 125 18.29 5.81 -2.93
CA SER A 125 19.41 5.02 -3.44
C SER A 125 20.56 5.81 -4.09
N ASP A 126 20.43 7.14 -4.30
CA ASP A 126 21.50 7.98 -4.87
C ASP A 126 21.83 9.22 -4.01
N PRO A 127 22.40 9.02 -2.81
CA PRO A 127 22.66 10.12 -1.88
C PRO A 127 23.76 11.09 -2.35
N GLU A 128 24.66 10.69 -3.26
CA GLU A 128 25.73 11.59 -3.71
C GLU A 128 25.29 12.58 -4.78
N ALA A 129 24.55 12.12 -5.79
CA ALA A 129 24.00 12.99 -6.83
C ALA A 129 22.88 13.88 -6.31
N ALA A 130 22.17 13.42 -5.25
CA ALA A 130 21.04 14.12 -4.68
C ALA A 130 21.38 15.11 -3.56
N ARG A 131 22.61 15.17 -3.04
CA ARG A 131 22.94 15.92 -1.81
C ARG A 131 22.53 17.41 -1.82
N GLU A 132 22.61 18.06 -2.96
CA GLU A 132 22.16 19.46 -3.09
C GLU A 132 20.62 19.54 -3.06
N HIS A 133 19.93 18.50 -3.55
CA HIS A 133 18.48 18.43 -3.62
C HIS A 133 17.82 17.90 -2.33
N LEU A 134 18.63 17.46 -1.33
CA LEU A 134 18.14 17.17 0.02
C LEU A 134 17.78 18.45 0.79
N ARG A 135 18.35 19.59 0.37
CA ARG A 135 18.12 20.89 1.01
C ARG A 135 16.90 21.59 0.41
N PRO A 136 16.28 22.50 1.16
CA PRO A 136 15.26 23.37 0.61
C PRO A 136 15.74 24.04 -0.67
N PRO A 137 14.93 24.08 -1.74
CA PRO A 137 15.30 24.80 -2.94
C PRO A 137 15.48 26.30 -2.63
N SER A 138 16.41 26.96 -3.31
CA SER A 138 16.62 28.40 -3.16
C SER A 138 15.42 29.24 -3.63
N ASP A 139 14.55 28.66 -4.44
CA ASP A 139 13.34 29.25 -5.00
C ASP A 139 12.24 28.19 -5.08
N TYR A 140 11.20 28.34 -4.25
CA TYR A 140 10.08 27.39 -4.17
C TYR A 140 9.14 27.50 -5.38
N ASP A 141 8.95 28.72 -5.92
CA ASP A 141 8.11 28.93 -7.10
C ASP A 141 8.74 28.24 -8.31
N LYS A 142 10.06 28.39 -8.49
CA LYS A 142 10.79 27.68 -9.54
C LYS A 142 10.74 26.17 -9.40
N TRP A 143 10.79 25.64 -8.18
CA TRP A 143 10.64 24.20 -7.94
C TRP A 143 9.24 23.72 -8.38
N ALA A 144 8.20 24.49 -8.07
CA ALA A 144 6.83 24.19 -8.49
C ALA A 144 6.67 24.30 -10.03
N GLU A 145 7.33 25.28 -10.70
CA GLU A 145 7.35 25.37 -12.15
C GLU A 145 8.08 24.20 -12.81
N ILE A 146 9.14 23.67 -12.21
CA ILE A 146 9.78 22.42 -12.68
C ILE A 146 8.79 21.25 -12.62
N CYS A 147 8.05 21.10 -11.51
CA CYS A 147 7.02 20.09 -11.38
C CYS A 147 5.92 20.26 -12.45
N GLU A 148 5.48 21.51 -12.72
CA GLU A 148 4.54 21.82 -13.82
C GLU A 148 5.07 21.31 -15.16
N HIS A 149 6.32 21.58 -15.52
CA HIS A 149 6.88 21.15 -16.80
C HIS A 149 7.03 19.63 -16.91
N ILE A 150 7.27 18.93 -15.81
CA ILE A 150 7.25 17.46 -15.79
C ILE A 150 5.82 16.94 -16.08
N ILE A 151 4.79 17.56 -15.51
CA ILE A 151 3.39 17.23 -15.85
C ILE A 151 3.11 17.53 -17.32
N LEU A 152 3.49 18.71 -17.81
CA LEU A 152 3.30 19.10 -19.20
C LEU A 152 3.98 18.13 -20.17
N HIS A 153 5.17 17.62 -19.81
CA HIS A 153 5.89 16.63 -20.61
C HIS A 153 5.11 15.31 -20.72
N TYR A 154 4.64 14.76 -19.62
CA TYR A 154 4.00 13.45 -19.62
C TYR A 154 2.51 13.48 -19.98
N ASN A 155 1.81 14.59 -19.76
CA ASN A 155 0.37 14.68 -20.02
C ASN A 155 0.02 15.54 -21.24
N GLU A 156 0.82 16.57 -21.58
CA GLU A 156 0.49 17.55 -22.62
C GLU A 156 1.44 17.54 -23.82
N GLY A 157 2.46 16.66 -23.82
CA GLY A 157 3.40 16.50 -24.93
C GLY A 157 4.48 17.58 -25.03
N TRP A 158 4.69 18.39 -24.00
CA TRP A 158 5.76 19.39 -23.98
C TRP A 158 7.16 18.75 -24.11
N ALA A 159 8.09 19.41 -24.81
CA ALA A 159 9.46 18.91 -25.06
C ALA A 159 9.50 17.51 -25.70
N ASP A 160 8.73 17.30 -26.76
CA ASP A 160 8.56 16.00 -27.43
C ASP A 160 8.06 14.88 -26.51
N GLY A 161 7.24 15.23 -25.49
CA GLY A 161 6.74 14.34 -24.46
C GLY A 161 5.53 13.50 -24.86
N PHE A 162 4.70 13.14 -23.88
CA PHE A 162 3.64 12.14 -24.00
C PHE A 162 2.26 12.71 -23.65
N HIS A 163 1.21 11.88 -23.83
CA HIS A 163 -0.17 12.13 -23.42
C HIS A 163 -0.65 10.91 -22.64
N TYR A 164 -0.08 10.69 -21.44
CA TYR A 164 -0.38 9.51 -20.62
C TYR A 164 -1.58 9.69 -19.70
N ASP A 165 -2.09 10.92 -19.55
CA ASP A 165 -3.21 11.26 -18.67
C ASP A 165 -2.97 10.82 -17.22
N ILE A 166 -1.75 10.98 -16.71
CA ILE A 166 -1.38 10.64 -15.33
C ILE A 166 -2.20 11.50 -14.38
N GLU A 167 -2.97 10.85 -13.49
CA GLU A 167 -3.87 11.53 -12.55
C GLU A 167 -3.17 11.92 -11.24
N TYR A 168 -2.30 11.03 -10.69
CA TYR A 168 -1.72 11.17 -9.35
C TYR A 168 -0.28 11.68 -9.36
N TRP A 169 -0.07 12.81 -8.65
CA TRP A 169 1.22 13.49 -8.53
C TRP A 169 1.53 13.76 -7.07
N GLU A 170 2.53 13.05 -6.54
CA GLU A 170 2.91 13.07 -5.14
C GLU A 170 4.05 14.05 -4.88
N ILE A 171 3.86 14.94 -3.91
CA ILE A 171 4.87 15.92 -3.50
C ILE A 171 5.77 15.29 -2.44
N TYR A 172 6.95 14.87 -2.85
CA TYR A 172 8.05 14.38 -2.02
C TYR A 172 7.90 12.94 -1.50
N ASN A 173 8.89 12.53 -0.65
CA ASN A 173 8.96 11.25 0.05
C ASN A 173 9.68 11.42 1.38
N GLU A 174 9.10 10.95 2.48
CA GLU A 174 9.69 10.87 3.82
C GLU A 174 10.45 12.13 4.29
N PRO A 175 9.90 13.35 4.17
CA PRO A 175 10.55 14.54 4.69
C PRO A 175 10.68 14.51 6.22
N ASP A 176 9.88 13.68 6.87
CA ASP A 176 9.85 13.43 8.31
C ASP A 176 10.80 12.30 8.77
N CYS A 177 11.64 11.76 7.89
CA CYS A 177 12.46 10.56 8.17
C CYS A 177 13.36 10.71 9.42
N GLN A 178 13.90 11.89 9.66
CA GLN A 178 14.78 12.16 10.81
C GLN A 178 14.44 13.48 11.48
N PRO A 179 14.41 13.51 12.84
CA PRO A 179 14.20 14.77 13.59
C PRO A 179 15.40 15.73 13.50
N VAL A 180 16.57 15.22 13.11
CA VAL A 180 17.79 16.01 12.85
C VAL A 180 17.99 16.09 11.34
N PRO A 181 17.81 17.29 10.74
CA PRO A 181 17.84 17.42 9.28
C PRO A 181 19.09 16.87 8.62
N GLU A 182 20.28 17.08 9.21
CA GLU A 182 21.57 16.63 8.67
C GLU A 182 21.72 15.12 8.61
N GLU A 183 20.88 14.37 9.36
CA GLU A 183 20.84 12.90 9.39
C GLU A 183 19.82 12.35 8.37
N SER A 184 18.99 13.21 7.76
CA SER A 184 17.98 12.78 6.81
C SER A 184 18.59 12.46 5.44
N ASN A 185 18.07 11.38 4.84
CA ASN A 185 18.39 10.99 3.47
C ASN A 185 17.42 11.59 2.43
N PHE A 186 16.39 12.33 2.88
CA PHE A 186 15.37 12.91 2.01
C PHE A 186 15.28 14.43 2.14
N TRP A 187 15.07 14.96 3.36
CA TRP A 187 14.89 16.38 3.59
C TRP A 187 15.84 16.92 4.66
N GLN A 188 16.71 17.86 4.30
CA GLN A 188 17.68 18.49 5.19
C GLN A 188 17.34 19.96 5.50
N GLY A 189 16.07 20.32 5.38
CA GLY A 189 15.49 21.58 5.85
C GLY A 189 14.73 21.42 7.13
N THR A 190 14.18 22.51 7.65
CA THR A 190 13.22 22.47 8.77
C THR A 190 11.87 21.91 8.32
N PRO A 191 11.01 21.45 9.25
CA PRO A 191 9.64 21.08 8.92
C PRO A 191 8.86 22.19 8.23
N GLU A 192 8.97 23.43 8.69
CA GLU A 192 8.27 24.59 8.14
C GLU A 192 8.71 24.92 6.72
N GLU A 193 9.99 24.71 6.39
CA GLU A 193 10.49 24.84 5.02
C GLU A 193 9.88 23.79 4.10
N PHE A 194 9.67 22.55 4.60
CA PHE A 194 8.96 21.52 3.86
C PHE A 194 7.47 21.85 3.68
N TYR A 195 6.79 22.28 4.75
CA TYR A 195 5.37 22.64 4.66
C TYR A 195 5.16 23.78 3.63
N ARG A 196 6.09 24.73 3.58
CA ARG A 196 6.08 25.78 2.56
C ARG A 196 6.33 25.24 1.15
N LEU A 197 7.26 24.30 0.97
CA LEU A 197 7.50 23.64 -0.32
C LEU A 197 6.20 22.99 -0.82
N TYR A 198 5.58 22.21 0.04
CA TYR A 198 4.32 21.54 -0.27
C TYR A 198 3.22 22.55 -0.64
N ASP A 199 3.02 23.58 0.18
CA ASP A 199 1.99 24.60 -0.03
C ASP A 199 2.14 25.32 -1.37
N VAL A 200 3.33 25.83 -1.66
CA VAL A 200 3.63 26.54 -2.91
C VAL A 200 3.40 25.63 -4.11
N THR A 201 3.91 24.40 -4.04
CA THR A 201 3.78 23.43 -5.13
C THR A 201 2.33 23.01 -5.35
N ALA A 202 1.61 22.64 -4.30
CA ALA A 202 0.23 22.20 -4.42
C ALA A 202 -0.68 23.31 -4.97
N LYS A 203 -0.54 24.54 -4.50
CA LYS A 203 -1.28 25.70 -5.02
C LYS A 203 -0.95 25.99 -6.48
N HIS A 204 0.33 25.97 -6.84
CA HIS A 204 0.76 26.21 -8.21
C HIS A 204 0.16 25.16 -9.14
N LEU A 205 0.36 23.87 -8.84
CA LEU A 205 -0.11 22.77 -9.68
C LEU A 205 -1.64 22.74 -9.78
N LYS A 206 -2.37 22.90 -8.67
CA LYS A 206 -3.85 22.96 -8.71
C LYS A 206 -4.38 24.17 -9.46
N SER A 207 -3.63 25.27 -9.53
CA SER A 207 -4.03 26.44 -10.34
C SER A 207 -3.92 26.17 -11.85
N LYS A 208 -3.03 25.26 -12.26
CA LYS A 208 -2.77 24.89 -13.65
C LYS A 208 -3.58 23.66 -14.08
N PHE A 209 -3.68 22.69 -13.20
CA PHE A 209 -4.28 21.37 -13.43
C PHE A 209 -5.31 21.06 -12.33
N PRO A 210 -6.47 21.73 -12.31
CA PRO A 210 -7.45 21.57 -11.24
C PRO A 210 -8.04 20.16 -11.14
N GLU A 211 -8.01 19.38 -12.25
CA GLU A 211 -8.52 18.01 -12.34
C GLU A 211 -7.55 16.94 -11.79
N LEU A 212 -6.23 17.23 -11.78
CA LEU A 212 -5.24 16.26 -11.32
C LEU A 212 -5.25 16.12 -9.79
N LYS A 213 -4.90 14.96 -9.32
CA LYS A 213 -4.75 14.64 -7.89
C LYS A 213 -3.36 15.03 -7.43
N ILE A 214 -3.28 16.09 -6.63
CA ILE A 214 -2.04 16.57 -6.04
C ILE A 214 -2.07 16.31 -4.53
N GLY A 215 -1.07 15.60 -4.02
CA GLY A 215 -1.05 15.22 -2.62
C GLY A 215 0.32 14.77 -2.14
N GLY A 216 0.36 13.98 -1.13
CA GLY A 216 1.58 13.43 -0.53
C GLY A 216 1.47 13.44 0.99
N TYR A 217 2.55 13.29 1.68
CA TYR A 217 3.95 13.43 1.27
C TYR A 217 4.79 12.13 1.42
N GLY A 218 4.13 10.94 1.45
CA GLY A 218 4.82 9.70 1.76
C GLY A 218 5.45 9.71 3.16
N SER A 219 4.64 9.99 4.21
CA SER A 219 5.13 10.03 5.59
C SER A 219 5.74 8.69 6.00
N CYS A 220 6.81 8.69 6.80
CA CYS A 220 7.43 7.47 7.34
C CYS A 220 6.49 6.58 8.14
N GLY A 221 5.34 7.09 8.60
CA GLY A 221 4.28 6.30 9.24
C GLY A 221 3.95 6.70 10.68
N PHE A 222 3.17 5.84 11.34
CA PHE A 222 2.52 6.17 12.62
C PHE A 222 2.87 5.17 13.73
N TYR A 223 4.09 4.65 13.75
CA TYR A 223 4.52 3.58 14.66
C TYR A 223 4.43 3.93 16.16
N ALA A 224 4.44 5.22 16.52
CA ALA A 224 4.26 5.66 17.91
C ALA A 224 2.83 5.46 18.46
N LEU A 225 1.85 5.16 17.58
CA LEU A 225 0.49 4.77 18.01
C LEU A 225 0.45 3.37 18.61
N ASP A 226 1.46 2.54 18.37
CA ASP A 226 1.56 1.20 18.92
C ASP A 226 1.91 1.24 20.40
N LYS A 227 0.90 1.10 21.24
CA LYS A 227 1.02 1.08 22.72
C LYS A 227 1.26 -0.32 23.30
N THR A 228 1.25 -1.37 22.46
CA THR A 228 1.22 -2.76 22.93
C THR A 228 2.59 -3.38 23.11
N ASN A 229 3.64 -2.73 22.65
CA ASN A 229 4.97 -3.32 22.62
C ASN A 229 5.91 -2.62 23.60
N ALA A 230 6.14 -3.24 24.75
CA ALA A 230 6.97 -2.70 25.84
C ALA A 230 8.49 -2.65 25.52
N VAL A 231 8.94 -3.28 24.44
CA VAL A 231 10.35 -3.33 24.03
C VAL A 231 10.66 -2.35 22.90
N ASN A 232 9.67 -1.54 22.45
CA ASN A 232 9.60 -1.14 21.12
C ASN A 232 9.73 0.32 20.83
N THR A 233 10.37 0.49 19.88
CA THR A 233 10.42 1.50 18.84
C THR A 233 9.23 2.48 18.79
N GLY A 234 7.99 2.09 19.13
CA GLY A 234 6.82 2.97 19.21
C GLY A 234 6.97 4.19 20.12
N SER A 235 7.84 4.12 21.12
CA SER A 235 8.15 5.24 22.00
C SER A 235 9.45 5.97 21.62
N SER A 236 10.11 5.61 20.51
CA SER A 236 11.33 6.30 20.10
C SER A 236 11.04 7.78 19.77
N PRO A 237 12.00 8.68 20.00
CA PRO A 237 11.85 10.09 19.60
C PRO A 237 11.53 10.24 18.10
N GLN A 238 12.12 9.41 17.25
CA GLN A 238 11.87 9.39 15.81
C GLN A 238 10.41 9.04 15.48
N ASN A 239 9.87 7.96 16.04
CA ASN A 239 8.47 7.59 15.77
C ASN A 239 7.47 8.61 16.31
N GLN A 240 7.80 9.31 17.41
CA GLN A 240 6.99 10.41 17.92
C GLN A 240 7.08 11.64 17.01
N TYR A 241 8.25 11.87 16.40
CA TYR A 241 8.47 12.95 15.46
C TYR A 241 7.61 12.79 14.20
N PHE A 242 7.41 11.58 13.67
CA PHE A 242 6.51 11.35 12.52
C PHE A 242 5.09 11.86 12.81
N ILE A 243 4.55 11.55 13.99
CA ILE A 243 3.22 12.03 14.40
C ILE A 243 3.19 13.55 14.57
N GLN A 244 4.20 14.11 15.23
CA GLN A 244 4.29 15.57 15.44
C GLN A 244 4.40 16.30 14.09
N PHE A 245 5.25 15.83 13.19
CA PHE A 245 5.42 16.40 11.87
C PHE A 245 4.10 16.40 11.08
N PHE A 246 3.35 15.31 11.12
CA PHE A 246 2.04 15.20 10.47
C PHE A 246 1.00 16.17 11.08
N GLU A 247 0.94 16.25 12.40
CA GLU A 247 -0.01 17.15 13.07
C GLU A 247 0.33 18.63 12.79
N ASP A 248 1.61 18.99 12.80
CA ASP A 248 2.07 20.35 12.50
C ASP A 248 1.88 20.68 11.01
N PHE A 249 2.12 19.72 10.11
CA PHE A 249 1.82 19.84 8.67
C PHE A 249 0.33 20.14 8.44
N LEU A 250 -0.58 19.39 9.07
CA LEU A 250 -2.02 19.64 8.94
C LEU A 250 -2.41 21.01 9.48
N ALA A 251 -1.83 21.43 10.61
CA ALA A 251 -2.08 22.75 11.16
C ALA A 251 -1.61 23.86 10.21
N TYR A 252 -0.43 23.69 9.61
CA TYR A 252 0.10 24.62 8.62
C TYR A 252 -0.79 24.65 7.36
N ALA A 253 -1.12 23.48 6.80
CA ALA A 253 -1.93 23.35 5.61
C ALA A 253 -3.32 23.97 5.76
N THR A 254 -3.97 23.74 6.91
CA THR A 254 -5.26 24.37 7.24
C THR A 254 -5.14 25.90 7.35
N ALA A 255 -4.07 26.40 8.00
CA ALA A 255 -3.88 27.84 8.18
C ALA A 255 -3.59 28.60 6.88
N HIS A 256 -3.13 27.90 5.86
CA HIS A 256 -2.76 28.47 4.56
C HIS A 256 -3.73 28.10 3.43
N ASP A 257 -4.83 27.40 3.72
CA ASP A 257 -5.77 26.90 2.70
C ASP A 257 -5.04 26.08 1.60
N THR A 258 -4.08 25.22 2.02
CA THR A 258 -3.28 24.40 1.11
C THR A 258 -4.14 23.30 0.49
N PRO A 259 -4.22 23.14 -0.82
CA PRO A 259 -4.95 22.03 -1.44
C PRO A 259 -4.27 20.69 -1.15
N MET A 260 -5.10 19.65 -0.94
CA MET A 260 -4.66 18.27 -0.71
C MET A 260 -5.75 17.33 -1.22
N ASP A 261 -5.53 16.70 -2.37
CA ASP A 261 -6.48 15.73 -2.94
C ASP A 261 -6.31 14.34 -2.33
N PHE A 262 -5.09 14.01 -1.86
CA PHE A 262 -4.81 12.80 -1.09
C PHE A 262 -3.71 13.03 -0.07
N PHE A 263 -3.71 12.19 0.98
CA PHE A 263 -2.61 12.07 1.93
C PHE A 263 -2.01 10.67 1.86
N SER A 264 -0.67 10.57 1.81
CA SER A 264 0.05 9.31 1.68
C SER A 264 1.02 9.06 2.83
N TRP A 265 1.19 7.76 3.18
CA TRP A 265 2.15 7.35 4.20
C TRP A 265 2.65 5.91 4.00
N HIS A 266 3.75 5.58 4.65
CA HIS A 266 4.37 4.26 4.64
C HIS A 266 3.92 3.38 5.80
N SER A 267 3.91 2.07 5.60
CA SER A 267 3.54 1.14 6.64
C SER A 267 4.21 -0.23 6.50
N TYR A 268 5.20 -0.49 7.34
CA TYR A 268 5.92 -1.76 7.44
C TYR A 268 5.52 -2.49 8.72
N THR A 269 4.27 -2.96 8.80
CA THR A 269 3.72 -3.53 10.02
C THR A 269 2.59 -4.54 9.75
N THR A 270 1.89 -4.95 10.80
CA THR A 270 0.83 -5.97 10.75
C THR A 270 -0.55 -5.38 10.46
N THR A 271 -1.51 -6.23 10.09
CA THR A 271 -2.89 -5.83 9.76
C THR A 271 -3.55 -4.99 10.86
N TRP A 272 -3.54 -5.46 12.10
CA TRP A 272 -4.24 -4.78 13.19
C TRP A 272 -3.65 -3.41 13.57
N LYS A 273 -2.35 -3.18 13.33
CA LYS A 273 -1.73 -1.87 13.50
C LYS A 273 -2.14 -0.92 12.39
N ASN A 274 -2.19 -1.41 11.15
CA ASN A 274 -2.67 -0.64 10.02
C ASN A 274 -4.12 -0.17 10.17
N GLU A 275 -5.00 -1.00 10.76
CA GLU A 275 -6.37 -0.57 11.10
C GLU A 275 -6.36 0.67 11.99
N GLN A 276 -5.44 0.72 12.99
CA GLN A 276 -5.30 1.88 13.87
C GLN A 276 -4.76 3.11 13.12
N TYR A 277 -3.78 2.92 12.23
CA TYR A 277 -3.18 4.03 11.46
C TYR A 277 -4.18 4.63 10.49
N ILE A 278 -4.92 3.81 9.75
CA ILE A 278 -5.98 4.26 8.85
C ILE A 278 -7.05 5.05 9.61
N GLY A 279 -7.47 4.56 10.77
CA GLY A 279 -8.43 5.25 11.64
C GLY A 279 -7.91 6.60 12.12
N PHE A 280 -6.65 6.67 12.57
CA PHE A 280 -5.99 7.88 13.02
C PHE A 280 -5.87 8.93 11.90
N VAL A 281 -5.36 8.55 10.74
CA VAL A 281 -5.21 9.46 9.59
C VAL A 281 -6.55 10.03 9.18
N ARG A 282 -7.57 9.17 9.04
CA ARG A 282 -8.93 9.61 8.67
C ARG A 282 -9.52 10.60 9.67
N GLU A 283 -9.34 10.36 10.97
CA GLU A 283 -9.79 11.27 12.04
C GLU A 283 -9.08 12.63 11.95
N LYS A 284 -7.75 12.63 11.77
CA LYS A 284 -6.95 13.85 11.72
C LYS A 284 -7.23 14.69 10.48
N LEU A 285 -7.33 14.08 9.31
CA LEU A 285 -7.71 14.77 8.08
C LEU A 285 -9.11 15.40 8.18
N ALA A 286 -10.09 14.66 8.69
CA ALA A 286 -11.44 15.18 8.90
C ALA A 286 -11.46 16.35 9.88
N ALA A 287 -10.71 16.27 10.98
CA ALA A 287 -10.59 17.35 11.97
C ALA A 287 -9.92 18.61 11.39
N ALA A 288 -9.02 18.45 10.41
CA ALA A 288 -8.35 19.52 9.70
C ALA A 288 -9.18 20.08 8.51
N GLY A 289 -10.35 19.50 8.22
CA GLY A 289 -11.23 19.95 7.13
C GLY A 289 -11.01 19.24 5.78
N TYR A 290 -10.08 18.29 5.69
CA TYR A 290 -9.80 17.50 4.48
C TYR A 290 -10.67 16.24 4.41
N THR A 291 -11.99 16.39 4.41
CA THR A 291 -12.95 15.27 4.43
C THR A 291 -13.00 14.47 3.14
N ASP A 292 -12.64 15.11 2.02
CA ASP A 292 -12.70 14.53 0.68
C ASP A 292 -11.32 14.04 0.19
N ALA A 293 -10.26 14.28 0.97
CA ALA A 293 -8.93 13.80 0.65
C ALA A 293 -8.89 12.26 0.72
N GLU A 294 -8.40 11.65 -0.35
CA GLU A 294 -8.14 10.21 -0.39
C GLU A 294 -7.02 9.84 0.58
N ILE A 295 -7.08 8.64 1.13
CA ILE A 295 -6.03 8.10 2.01
C ILE A 295 -5.31 6.95 1.32
N ILE A 296 -4.01 7.08 1.18
CA ILE A 296 -3.17 6.18 0.38
C ILE A 296 -2.02 5.64 1.22
N VAL A 297 -1.86 4.32 1.27
CA VAL A 297 -0.63 3.71 1.80
C VAL A 297 0.30 3.47 0.61
N ASP A 298 1.10 4.47 0.29
CA ASP A 298 1.90 4.53 -0.92
C ASP A 298 3.18 3.70 -0.88
N GLU A 299 3.50 3.14 0.31
CA GLU A 299 4.59 2.19 0.49
C GLU A 299 4.30 1.26 1.65
N TRP A 300 4.19 -0.05 1.39
CA TRP A 300 3.92 -1.01 2.45
C TRP A 300 4.53 -2.40 2.21
N ASN A 301 4.79 -3.08 3.32
CA ASN A 301 5.04 -4.52 3.35
C ASN A 301 4.64 -5.08 4.72
N PHE A 302 4.21 -6.35 4.77
CA PHE A 302 3.89 -7.01 6.03
C PHE A 302 5.19 -7.41 6.75
N ASN A 303 5.60 -6.61 7.72
CA ASN A 303 6.77 -6.83 8.59
C ASN A 303 7.98 -7.48 7.87
N PRO A 304 8.66 -6.76 6.97
CA PRO A 304 9.66 -7.32 6.06
C PRO A 304 10.89 -7.92 6.79
N MET A 305 11.16 -7.47 8.00
CA MET A 305 12.32 -7.88 8.79
C MET A 305 12.24 -9.32 9.34
N GLU A 306 11.03 -9.91 9.38
CA GLU A 306 10.80 -11.27 9.88
C GLU A 306 10.63 -12.30 8.75
N ASN A 307 10.61 -11.86 7.50
CA ASN A 307 10.25 -12.69 6.35
C ASN A 307 11.48 -13.08 5.50
N ASP A 308 12.49 -13.69 6.12
CA ASP A 308 13.65 -14.25 5.38
C ASP A 308 13.27 -15.42 4.45
N LYS A 309 12.03 -15.85 4.46
CA LYS A 309 11.57 -17.03 3.71
C LYS A 309 10.36 -16.67 2.85
N ILE A 310 10.57 -16.77 1.57
CA ILE A 310 9.52 -16.70 0.56
C ILE A 310 8.83 -18.07 0.52
N ASP A 311 8.09 -18.39 1.57
CA ASP A 311 7.22 -19.55 1.65
C ASP A 311 5.74 -19.13 1.45
N ARG A 312 4.80 -20.09 1.50
CA ARG A 312 3.38 -19.80 1.36
C ARG A 312 2.84 -18.83 2.43
N ARG A 313 3.43 -18.81 3.63
CA ARG A 313 3.07 -17.92 4.73
C ARG A 313 3.30 -16.45 4.37
N TYR A 314 4.38 -16.18 3.66
CA TYR A 314 4.64 -14.84 3.16
C TYR A 314 3.48 -14.36 2.26
N GLY A 315 3.02 -15.19 1.32
CA GLY A 315 1.86 -14.88 0.49
C GLY A 315 0.57 -14.66 1.31
N ALA A 316 0.32 -15.50 2.32
CA ALA A 316 -0.83 -15.33 3.20
C ALA A 316 -0.78 -13.98 3.98
N ASN A 317 0.40 -13.59 4.47
CA ASN A 317 0.59 -12.32 5.17
C ASN A 317 0.27 -11.13 4.26
N GLN A 318 0.82 -11.11 3.03
CA GLN A 318 0.55 -10.04 2.08
C GLN A 318 -0.94 -10.00 1.69
N THR A 319 -1.54 -11.17 1.44
CA THR A 319 -2.98 -11.29 1.15
C THR A 319 -3.83 -10.72 2.29
N SER A 320 -3.46 -10.96 3.54
CA SER A 320 -4.20 -10.42 4.70
C SER A 320 -4.20 -8.89 4.74
N MET A 321 -3.11 -8.25 4.30
CA MET A 321 -3.02 -6.79 4.19
C MET A 321 -3.98 -6.25 3.13
N LEU A 322 -3.99 -6.86 1.93
CA LEU A 322 -4.91 -6.48 0.85
C LEU A 322 -6.37 -6.57 1.31
N ILE A 323 -6.73 -7.68 1.97
CA ILE A 323 -8.07 -7.89 2.53
C ILE A 323 -8.41 -6.80 3.57
N MET A 324 -7.48 -6.51 4.47
CA MET A 324 -7.66 -5.50 5.52
C MET A 324 -7.82 -4.11 4.90
N PHE A 325 -6.97 -3.69 3.97
CA PHE A 325 -7.06 -2.40 3.28
C PHE A 325 -8.42 -2.23 2.59
N GLN A 326 -8.89 -3.26 1.87
CA GLN A 326 -10.20 -3.25 1.26
C GLN A 326 -11.32 -3.10 2.29
N ASN A 327 -11.28 -3.89 3.36
CA ASN A 327 -12.31 -3.86 4.41
C ASN A 327 -12.35 -2.52 5.16
N MET A 328 -11.20 -1.87 5.33
CA MET A 328 -11.10 -0.52 5.91
C MET A 328 -11.49 0.59 4.94
N GLY A 329 -11.65 0.28 3.65
CA GLY A 329 -11.96 1.26 2.60
C GLY A 329 -10.83 2.26 2.42
N LEU A 330 -9.59 1.77 2.40
CA LEU A 330 -8.44 2.54 1.94
C LEU A 330 -8.59 2.83 0.45
N ASP A 331 -8.24 4.02 0.00
CA ASP A 331 -8.51 4.40 -1.39
C ASP A 331 -7.52 3.77 -2.36
N MET A 332 -6.23 3.69 -1.98
CA MET A 332 -5.18 3.07 -2.79
C MET A 332 -4.04 2.55 -1.90
N ALA A 333 -3.30 1.54 -2.37
CA ALA A 333 -2.07 1.13 -1.71
C ALA A 333 -1.03 0.62 -2.72
N HIS A 334 0.27 0.90 -2.45
CA HIS A 334 1.40 0.46 -3.26
C HIS A 334 2.34 -0.40 -2.43
N TYR A 335 2.53 -1.63 -2.88
CA TYR A 335 3.41 -2.59 -2.23
C TYR A 335 4.88 -2.29 -2.51
N TYR A 336 5.71 -2.20 -1.49
CA TYR A 336 7.14 -2.04 -1.65
C TYR A 336 7.86 -3.38 -1.37
N CYS A 337 8.39 -4.05 -2.43
CA CYS A 337 8.33 -3.58 -3.79
C CYS A 337 8.18 -4.76 -4.78
N ALA A 338 7.82 -4.45 -6.01
CA ALA A 338 7.71 -5.45 -7.07
C ALA A 338 9.08 -5.93 -7.57
N ASN A 339 10.17 -5.27 -7.17
CA ASN A 339 11.50 -5.57 -7.65
C ASN A 339 11.98 -6.97 -7.24
N TYR A 340 12.94 -7.48 -7.98
CA TYR A 340 13.66 -8.71 -7.73
C TYR A 340 14.97 -8.40 -7.01
N TRP A 341 15.07 -8.84 -5.75
CA TRP A 341 16.31 -8.74 -4.99
C TRP A 341 16.74 -10.11 -4.48
N PRO A 342 17.62 -10.82 -5.22
CA PRO A 342 17.97 -12.20 -4.91
C PRO A 342 18.70 -12.37 -3.57
N GLU A 343 19.23 -11.30 -2.99
CA GLU A 343 20.06 -11.30 -1.78
C GLU A 343 19.54 -10.36 -0.68
N SER A 344 18.36 -9.73 -0.88
CA SER A 344 17.87 -8.75 0.08
C SER A 344 17.03 -9.38 1.18
N VAL A 345 17.08 -8.74 2.35
CA VAL A 345 16.21 -9.01 3.51
C VAL A 345 14.75 -8.60 3.24
N HIS A 346 14.47 -7.91 2.14
CA HIS A 346 13.11 -7.54 1.73
C HIS A 346 12.63 -8.56 0.71
N ALA A 347 11.68 -9.40 1.12
CA ALA A 347 11.07 -10.34 0.22
C ALA A 347 10.25 -9.58 -0.84
N GLY A 348 10.66 -9.67 -2.10
CA GLY A 348 10.01 -9.05 -3.23
C GLY A 348 8.83 -9.87 -3.77
N MET A 349 8.12 -9.30 -4.74
CA MET A 349 7.03 -9.99 -5.43
C MET A 349 7.55 -11.13 -6.33
N PHE A 350 8.82 -11.09 -6.72
CA PHE A 350 9.47 -12.09 -7.56
C PHE A 350 10.72 -12.65 -6.88
N VAL A 351 11.01 -13.92 -7.18
CA VAL A 351 12.20 -14.63 -6.70
C VAL A 351 13.22 -14.81 -7.83
N ARG A 352 14.32 -15.52 -7.56
CA ARG A 352 15.33 -15.85 -8.58
C ARG A 352 14.71 -16.32 -9.88
N GLU A 353 15.32 -15.96 -11.00
CA GLU A 353 14.84 -16.24 -12.36
C GLU A 353 13.49 -15.55 -12.67
N MET A 354 13.17 -14.46 -11.97
CA MET A 354 11.95 -13.66 -12.15
C MET A 354 10.64 -14.47 -12.06
N LYS A 355 10.67 -15.55 -11.29
CA LYS A 355 9.45 -16.31 -11.00
C LYS A 355 8.60 -15.61 -9.93
N PRO A 356 7.27 -15.67 -10.04
CA PRO A 356 6.39 -15.16 -8.99
C PRO A 356 6.69 -15.81 -7.64
N SER A 357 6.75 -14.99 -6.58
CA SER A 357 6.74 -15.46 -5.20
C SER A 357 5.32 -15.80 -4.75
N SER A 358 5.19 -16.38 -3.55
CA SER A 358 3.87 -16.62 -2.95
C SER A 358 3.06 -15.32 -2.79
N ALA A 359 3.72 -14.18 -2.58
CA ALA A 359 3.06 -12.88 -2.51
C ALA A 359 2.33 -12.52 -3.81
N TYR A 360 2.97 -12.70 -4.96
CA TYR A 360 2.36 -12.39 -6.26
C TYR A 360 0.96 -13.00 -6.40
N TYR A 361 0.78 -14.25 -5.96
CA TYR A 361 -0.50 -14.93 -6.09
C TYR A 361 -1.60 -14.33 -5.20
N GLY A 362 -1.24 -13.70 -4.08
CA GLY A 362 -2.18 -12.89 -3.29
C GLY A 362 -2.67 -11.67 -4.07
N PHE A 363 -1.73 -10.96 -4.70
CA PHE A 363 -2.05 -9.81 -5.57
C PHE A 363 -2.85 -10.23 -6.80
N PHE A 364 -2.46 -11.34 -7.43
CA PHE A 364 -3.20 -11.90 -8.55
C PHE A 364 -4.66 -12.24 -8.16
N ALA A 365 -4.85 -12.95 -7.06
CA ALA A 365 -6.18 -13.31 -6.58
C ALA A 365 -7.03 -12.07 -6.25
N PHE A 366 -6.43 -11.08 -5.56
CA PHE A 366 -7.11 -9.82 -5.27
C PHE A 366 -7.46 -9.05 -6.54
N GLY A 367 -6.56 -9.01 -7.52
CA GLY A 367 -6.80 -8.37 -8.82
C GLY A 367 -7.94 -8.99 -9.61
N GLN A 368 -8.15 -10.34 -9.50
CA GLN A 368 -9.34 -10.98 -10.08
C GLN A 368 -10.62 -10.51 -9.37
N MET A 369 -10.57 -10.29 -8.05
CA MET A 369 -11.70 -9.73 -7.30
C MET A 369 -11.94 -8.26 -7.63
N TYR A 370 -10.87 -7.47 -7.78
CA TYR A 370 -10.97 -6.07 -8.20
C TYR A 370 -11.72 -5.92 -9.53
N LYS A 371 -11.47 -6.83 -10.47
CA LYS A 371 -12.16 -6.87 -11.77
C LYS A 371 -13.67 -7.14 -11.64
N LEU A 372 -14.13 -7.82 -10.59
CA LEU A 372 -15.55 -8.02 -10.33
C LEU A 372 -16.27 -6.71 -9.95
N GLY A 373 -15.54 -5.72 -9.47
CA GLY A 373 -15.99 -4.34 -9.27
C GLY A 373 -16.56 -4.04 -7.89
N SER A 374 -17.29 -4.95 -7.24
CA SER A 374 -17.99 -4.66 -5.99
C SER A 374 -17.64 -5.62 -4.86
N GLN A 375 -17.41 -5.09 -3.66
CA GLN A 375 -17.26 -5.87 -2.44
C GLN A 375 -18.64 -6.34 -1.95
N ALA A 376 -18.83 -7.65 -1.85
CA ALA A 376 -20.03 -8.26 -1.28
C ALA A 376 -19.98 -8.30 0.26
N GLU A 377 -21.16 -8.36 0.90
CA GLU A 377 -21.27 -8.39 2.35
C GLU A 377 -20.88 -9.75 2.92
N ILE A 378 -19.99 -9.75 3.92
CA ILE A 378 -19.81 -10.87 4.85
C ILE A 378 -20.56 -10.52 6.13
N LYS A 379 -21.70 -11.23 6.38
CA LYS A 379 -22.65 -10.89 7.46
C LYS A 379 -22.07 -11.06 8.85
N ASN A 380 -21.24 -12.07 9.05
CA ASN A 380 -20.62 -12.32 10.35
C ASN A 380 -19.28 -11.61 10.51
N LYS A 381 -19.30 -10.49 11.21
CA LYS A 381 -18.14 -9.59 11.39
C LYS A 381 -17.10 -10.06 12.42
N SER A 382 -17.31 -11.18 13.13
CA SER A 382 -16.41 -11.63 14.22
C SER A 382 -15.54 -12.82 13.80
N LEU A 383 -14.68 -12.61 12.80
CA LEU A 383 -13.60 -13.55 12.53
C LEU A 383 -12.48 -13.38 13.59
N PRO A 384 -11.70 -14.44 13.87
CA PRO A 384 -10.47 -14.31 14.65
C PRO A 384 -9.56 -13.24 14.02
N THR A 385 -8.78 -12.55 14.83
CA THR A 385 -7.87 -11.45 14.37
C THR A 385 -6.76 -11.90 13.42
N ASP A 386 -6.53 -13.20 13.32
CA ASP A 386 -5.57 -13.86 12.45
C ASP A 386 -6.22 -14.50 11.20
N LEU A 387 -7.55 -14.34 11.03
CA LEU A 387 -8.30 -14.83 9.87
C LEU A 387 -8.97 -13.66 9.15
N HIS A 388 -8.54 -13.38 7.96
CA HIS A 388 -9.04 -12.29 7.13
C HIS A 388 -9.83 -12.82 5.96
N ALA A 389 -10.94 -12.15 5.61
CA ALA A 389 -11.77 -12.53 4.47
C ALA A 389 -12.37 -11.29 3.80
N VAL A 390 -12.51 -11.35 2.48
CA VAL A 390 -13.26 -10.40 1.66
C VAL A 390 -13.97 -11.15 0.55
N ALA A 391 -15.21 -10.76 0.26
CA ALA A 391 -15.99 -11.30 -0.85
C ALA A 391 -16.19 -10.22 -1.92
N ALA A 392 -16.24 -10.63 -3.19
CA ALA A 392 -16.50 -9.75 -4.31
C ALA A 392 -17.57 -10.34 -5.24
N THR A 393 -18.32 -9.45 -5.89
CA THR A 393 -19.40 -9.79 -6.82
C THR A 393 -19.38 -8.84 -8.01
N GLY A 394 -19.78 -9.34 -9.17
CA GLY A 394 -19.91 -8.59 -10.40
C GLY A 394 -20.60 -9.39 -11.50
N GLU A 395 -20.71 -8.82 -12.69
CA GLU A 395 -21.32 -9.51 -13.84
C GLU A 395 -20.55 -10.78 -14.23
N ASP A 396 -19.21 -10.76 -14.08
CA ASP A 396 -18.31 -11.83 -14.46
C ASP A 396 -18.22 -12.97 -13.41
N GLY A 397 -18.86 -12.82 -12.23
CA GLY A 397 -18.87 -13.88 -11.21
C GLY A 397 -18.82 -13.39 -9.77
N GLN A 398 -18.58 -14.34 -8.89
CA GLN A 398 -18.48 -14.14 -7.44
C GLN A 398 -17.24 -14.84 -6.90
N ALA A 399 -16.56 -14.20 -5.96
CA ALA A 399 -15.34 -14.74 -5.35
C ALA A 399 -15.24 -14.41 -3.86
N LEU A 400 -14.46 -15.23 -3.16
CA LEU A 400 -14.07 -15.07 -1.76
C LEU A 400 -12.57 -15.28 -1.65
N LEU A 401 -11.88 -14.34 -1.02
CA LEU A 401 -10.46 -14.44 -0.67
C LEU A 401 -10.34 -14.53 0.85
N ILE A 402 -9.64 -15.56 1.33
CA ILE A 402 -9.43 -15.81 2.77
C ILE A 402 -7.92 -15.97 3.01
N SER A 403 -7.44 -15.42 4.10
CA SER A 403 -6.06 -15.62 4.57
C SER A 403 -6.03 -15.94 6.06
N ASN A 404 -5.34 -17.02 6.43
CA ASN A 404 -5.05 -17.39 7.82
C ASN A 404 -3.58 -17.09 8.13
N ILE A 405 -3.33 -16.00 8.85
CA ILE A 405 -1.98 -15.59 9.25
C ILE A 405 -1.58 -16.10 10.64
N SER A 406 -2.39 -16.95 11.25
CA SER A 406 -2.03 -17.58 12.53
C SER A 406 -0.70 -18.32 12.40
N GLU A 407 0.19 -18.15 13.37
CA GLU A 407 1.43 -18.90 13.43
C GLU A 407 1.24 -20.35 13.91
N LYS A 408 0.10 -20.64 14.56
CA LYS A 408 -0.05 -21.86 15.36
C LYS A 408 -1.30 -22.66 15.05
N TYR A 409 -2.34 -22.02 14.50
CA TYR A 409 -3.65 -22.64 14.48
C TYR A 409 -4.25 -22.69 13.07
N ASP A 410 -4.57 -23.90 12.65
CA ASP A 410 -5.51 -24.11 11.55
C ASP A 410 -6.90 -23.65 11.98
N ARG A 411 -7.69 -23.17 11.03
CA ARG A 411 -9.05 -22.68 11.27
C ARG A 411 -10.05 -23.51 10.50
N ARG A 412 -10.96 -24.21 11.23
CA ARG A 412 -12.08 -24.89 10.59
C ARG A 412 -12.98 -23.88 9.92
N LEU A 413 -13.32 -24.13 8.66
CA LEU A 413 -14.13 -23.26 7.83
C LEU A 413 -15.46 -23.93 7.50
N LYS A 414 -16.50 -23.11 7.49
CA LYS A 414 -17.75 -23.38 6.83
C LYS A 414 -18.09 -22.14 6.00
N ILE A 415 -18.37 -22.31 4.72
CA ILE A 415 -18.79 -21.23 3.85
C ILE A 415 -20.29 -21.40 3.60
N ASP A 416 -21.04 -20.33 3.81
CA ASP A 416 -22.45 -20.22 3.49
C ASP A 416 -22.62 -19.06 2.52
N ALA A 417 -22.86 -19.39 1.27
CA ALA A 417 -22.99 -18.44 0.16
C ALA A 417 -24.43 -18.46 -0.42
N GLY A 418 -25.41 -18.88 0.38
CA GLY A 418 -26.82 -18.95 -0.02
C GLY A 418 -27.05 -19.92 -1.17
N GLU A 419 -27.53 -19.43 -2.31
CA GLU A 419 -27.83 -20.26 -3.50
C GLU A 419 -26.56 -20.56 -4.36
N TYR A 420 -25.42 -19.95 -4.03
CA TYR A 420 -24.19 -20.14 -4.78
C TYR A 420 -23.40 -21.35 -4.27
N THR A 421 -22.83 -22.10 -5.21
CA THR A 421 -21.98 -23.26 -4.93
C THR A 421 -20.55 -22.99 -5.33
N VAL A 422 -19.59 -23.59 -4.62
CA VAL A 422 -18.17 -23.46 -4.96
C VAL A 422 -17.92 -24.03 -6.36
N ASP A 423 -17.27 -23.23 -7.21
CA ASP A 423 -16.84 -23.66 -8.55
C ASP A 423 -15.39 -24.11 -8.51
N LYS A 424 -14.47 -23.28 -8.01
CA LYS A 424 -13.04 -23.59 -7.85
C LYS A 424 -12.51 -23.09 -6.52
N CYS A 425 -11.51 -23.79 -6.01
CA CYS A 425 -10.73 -23.36 -4.86
C CYS A 425 -9.24 -23.41 -5.21
N MET A 426 -8.57 -22.27 -5.14
CA MET A 426 -7.17 -22.12 -5.47
C MET A 426 -6.37 -21.75 -4.21
N THR A 427 -5.11 -22.17 -4.16
CA THR A 427 -4.18 -21.84 -3.07
C THR A 427 -2.75 -21.80 -3.57
N VAL A 428 -1.86 -21.28 -2.74
CA VAL A 428 -0.40 -21.44 -2.91
C VAL A 428 0.04 -22.66 -2.11
N ASN A 429 0.68 -23.62 -2.79
CA ASN A 429 1.20 -24.83 -2.14
C ASN A 429 2.57 -24.58 -1.46
N GLU A 430 3.14 -25.59 -0.82
CA GLU A 430 4.43 -25.52 -0.13
C GLU A 430 5.62 -25.22 -1.07
N SER A 431 5.46 -25.46 -2.36
CA SER A 431 6.45 -25.12 -3.40
C SER A 431 6.22 -23.73 -4.00
N CYS A 432 5.36 -22.90 -3.38
CA CYS A 432 4.98 -21.57 -3.85
C CYS A 432 4.35 -21.57 -5.27
N GLU A 433 3.61 -22.61 -5.62
CA GLU A 433 2.91 -22.72 -6.89
C GLU A 433 1.41 -22.47 -6.68
N TRP A 434 0.76 -21.84 -7.69
CA TRP A 434 -0.68 -21.63 -7.71
C TRP A 434 -1.40 -22.88 -8.19
N VAL A 435 -2.16 -23.53 -7.31
CA VAL A 435 -2.77 -24.84 -7.58
C VAL A 435 -4.25 -24.84 -7.21
N GLU A 436 -5.02 -25.62 -7.99
CA GLU A 436 -6.41 -25.92 -7.68
C GLU A 436 -6.49 -27.09 -6.70
N ILE A 437 -7.33 -26.95 -5.67
CA ILE A 437 -7.57 -27.99 -4.66
C ILE A 437 -9.08 -28.17 -4.45
N ALA A 438 -9.49 -29.31 -3.86
CA ALA A 438 -10.83 -29.40 -3.29
C ALA A 438 -10.99 -28.43 -2.11
N LEU A 439 -12.18 -27.82 -1.95
CA LEU A 439 -12.41 -26.96 -0.80
C LEU A 439 -12.14 -27.74 0.51
N PRO A 440 -11.18 -27.30 1.33
CA PRO A 440 -10.85 -27.99 2.56
C PRO A 440 -11.83 -27.66 3.70
N ASP A 441 -11.97 -28.57 4.67
CA ASP A 441 -12.73 -28.33 5.91
C ASP A 441 -12.05 -27.34 6.86
N GLN A 442 -10.79 -27.02 6.61
CA GLN A 442 -9.99 -26.07 7.37
C GLN A 442 -8.99 -25.34 6.47
N ILE A 443 -8.67 -24.11 6.83
CA ILE A 443 -7.55 -23.36 6.27
C ILE A 443 -6.35 -23.50 7.22
N GLU A 444 -5.24 -23.94 6.69
CA GLU A 444 -4.02 -24.17 7.47
C GLU A 444 -3.38 -22.86 7.91
N SER A 445 -2.55 -22.93 8.94
CA SER A 445 -1.69 -21.85 9.38
C SER A 445 -0.79 -21.38 8.22
N GLY A 446 -0.79 -20.06 7.94
CA GLY A 446 0.00 -19.47 6.84
C GLY A 446 -0.51 -19.83 5.44
N GLN A 447 -1.80 -20.08 5.28
CA GLN A 447 -2.42 -20.40 3.99
C GLN A 447 -3.40 -19.30 3.56
N MET A 448 -3.50 -19.08 2.26
CA MET A 448 -4.57 -18.32 1.62
C MET A 448 -5.43 -19.22 0.73
N LEU A 449 -6.70 -18.88 0.58
CA LEU A 449 -7.64 -19.54 -0.35
C LEU A 449 -8.33 -18.48 -1.20
N TYR A 450 -8.36 -18.71 -2.50
CA TYR A 450 -9.18 -17.96 -3.45
C TYR A 450 -10.24 -18.89 -3.99
N ILE A 451 -11.51 -18.54 -3.79
CA ILE A 451 -12.65 -19.41 -4.07
C ILE A 451 -13.60 -18.68 -5.02
N THR A 452 -13.93 -19.29 -6.13
CA THR A 452 -14.96 -18.79 -7.06
C THR A 452 -16.27 -19.57 -6.89
N PHE A 453 -17.37 -18.91 -7.24
CA PHE A 453 -18.71 -19.46 -7.07
C PHE A 453 -19.49 -19.43 -8.38
N LYS A 454 -20.49 -20.32 -8.45
CA LYS A 454 -21.50 -20.38 -9.52
C LYS A 454 -22.89 -20.60 -8.92
N LYS A 455 -23.91 -20.10 -9.60
CA LYS A 455 -25.32 -20.42 -9.29
C LYS A 455 -25.69 -21.85 -9.66
#